data_1bafb730ad8fa6d22ed6162077415d9a
#
_entry.id   1bafb730ad8fa6d22ed6162077415d9a
#
_cell.length_a   1.000
_cell.length_b   1.000
_cell.length_c   1.000
_cell.angle_alpha   90.00
_cell.angle_beta   90.00
_cell.angle_gamma   90.00
#
_symmetry.space_group_name_H-M   'P 1'
#
loop_
_entity.id
_entity.type
_entity.pdbx_description
1 polymer ?
#
loop_
_entity_poly.entity_id
_entity_poly.type
_entity_poly.pdbx_seq_one_letter_code
_entity_poly.pdbx_strand_id
1 'polypeptide(L)'
;CPYVPPHPWNLDFPHTMLRAKAIKYKKGGTTFRDKLLSSTDAMGKLASIPVVVQAVNASLKSAPIRKIVDSVLHIHPDRKLPEYDSAKFRSTAKPRGDFAVKAGEKTPGKVAIYATCYVNYNEPGIGHDLLKLLAHNEIPAVLVEKEACCGMPKLELGDLDAVEKLKETNIPHLAKLAREGYAILTAVPSCTLMYKQELPLMFPDDADVQAVKEAMWDPFEYLMARNVDGLLKTDFNSPLGKVAYHVPCHQRVQNIGNKTRDALQLAGATVTMVERCSGHDGTWGVKSEFFDKSMKIGKPVFRQMAEPQPDYVSSDCAIAARHILQGMGEAATAQKQHPITLLRIAYGLE
;
A
#
# COMPACT_ATOMS: atom_id res chain seq x y z
N CYS A 1 7.67 12.84 12.15
CA CYS A 1 8.51 13.76 12.95
C CYS A 1 9.44 14.53 12.00
N PRO A 2 9.52 15.87 12.06
CA PRO A 2 10.40 16.64 11.16
C PRO A 2 11.89 16.49 11.50
N TYR A 3 12.21 15.83 12.60
CA TYR A 3 13.58 15.70 13.10
C TYR A 3 14.21 14.32 12.86
N VAL A 4 13.52 13.44 12.11
CA VAL A 4 14.07 12.15 11.66
C VAL A 4 15.11 12.36 10.55
N PRO A 5 16.02 11.40 10.30
CA PRO A 5 16.94 11.48 9.17
C PRO A 5 16.25 11.92 7.87
N PRO A 6 16.86 12.82 7.06
CA PRO A 6 18.25 13.32 7.16
C PRO A 6 18.48 14.55 8.06
N HIS A 7 17.60 14.86 9.00
CA HIS A 7 17.76 16.01 9.88
C HIS A 7 19.02 15.87 10.77
N PRO A 8 19.77 16.97 11.08
CA PRO A 8 20.99 16.90 11.89
C PRO A 8 20.82 16.25 13.27
N TRP A 9 19.63 16.35 13.86
CA TRP A 9 19.34 15.71 15.16
C TRP A 9 19.15 14.20 15.06
N ASN A 10 18.91 13.66 13.87
CA ASN A 10 18.79 12.24 13.60
C ASN A 10 17.86 11.48 14.58
N LEU A 11 16.74 12.11 14.95
CA LEU A 11 15.79 11.54 15.90
C LEU A 11 14.97 10.44 15.26
N ASP A 12 15.08 9.25 15.82
CA ASP A 12 14.30 8.08 15.38
C ASP A 12 13.11 7.82 16.32
N PHE A 13 12.19 8.78 16.37
CA PHE A 13 10.99 8.67 17.20
C PHE A 13 10.06 7.53 16.77
N PRO A 14 9.82 7.27 15.47
CA PRO A 14 8.97 6.14 15.04
C PRO A 14 9.46 4.80 15.59
N HIS A 15 10.75 4.46 15.42
CA HIS A 15 11.29 3.20 15.93
C HIS A 15 11.35 3.16 17.46
N THR A 16 11.55 4.28 18.13
CA THR A 16 11.42 4.35 19.61
C THR A 16 10.00 3.93 20.03
N MET A 17 8.96 4.41 19.32
CA MET A 17 7.58 4.02 19.61
C MET A 17 7.29 2.55 19.26
N LEU A 18 7.87 2.02 18.18
CA LEU A 18 7.77 0.60 17.85
C LEU A 18 8.41 -0.29 18.93
N ARG A 19 9.58 0.10 19.46
CA ARG A 19 10.20 -0.59 20.60
C ARG A 19 9.33 -0.57 21.84
N ALA A 20 8.71 0.57 22.17
CA ALA A 20 7.77 0.67 23.29
C ALA A 20 6.54 -0.25 23.08
N LYS A 21 5.99 -0.33 21.85
CA LYS A 21 4.91 -1.25 21.50
C LYS A 21 5.34 -2.72 21.65
N ALA A 22 6.56 -3.08 21.21
CA ALA A 22 7.09 -4.44 21.35
C ALA A 22 7.24 -4.85 22.83
N ILE A 23 7.75 -3.94 23.68
CA ILE A 23 7.83 -4.16 25.12
C ILE A 23 6.43 -4.38 25.73
N LYS A 24 5.46 -3.54 25.34
CA LYS A 24 4.07 -3.68 25.79
C LYS A 24 3.46 -5.02 25.34
N TYR A 25 3.71 -5.41 24.09
CA TYR A 25 3.22 -6.69 23.53
C TYR A 25 3.76 -7.88 24.34
N LYS A 26 5.08 -7.93 24.58
CA LYS A 26 5.73 -8.99 25.39
C LYS A 26 5.19 -9.07 26.82
N LYS A 27 4.76 -7.96 27.40
CA LYS A 27 4.12 -7.91 28.75
C LYS A 27 2.64 -8.34 28.74
N GLY A 28 2.10 -8.85 27.63
CA GLY A 28 0.73 -9.30 27.52
C GLY A 28 -0.30 -8.19 27.28
N GLY A 29 0.14 -6.99 26.90
CA GLY A 29 -0.72 -5.82 26.69
C GLY A 29 -1.46 -5.77 25.35
N THR A 30 -1.85 -6.91 24.77
CA THR A 30 -2.52 -6.99 23.46
C THR A 30 -3.88 -7.63 23.55
N THR A 31 -4.89 -6.97 22.96
CA THR A 31 -6.28 -7.45 22.95
C THR A 31 -6.52 -8.46 21.81
N PHE A 32 -7.58 -9.27 21.94
CA PHE A 32 -8.05 -10.14 20.86
C PHE A 32 -8.35 -9.33 19.58
N ARG A 33 -9.00 -8.18 19.71
CA ARG A 33 -9.26 -7.25 18.61
C ARG A 33 -7.98 -6.87 17.84
N ASP A 34 -6.93 -6.50 18.56
CA ASP A 34 -5.67 -6.07 17.95
C ASP A 34 -5.00 -7.21 17.19
N LYS A 35 -5.04 -8.42 17.74
CA LYS A 35 -4.56 -9.63 17.06
C LYS A 35 -5.36 -9.94 15.80
N LEU A 36 -6.69 -9.80 15.86
CA LEU A 36 -7.59 -10.00 14.73
C LEU A 36 -7.31 -9.00 13.61
N LEU A 37 -7.29 -7.70 13.92
CA LEU A 37 -7.06 -6.62 12.95
C LEU A 37 -5.67 -6.69 12.28
N SER A 38 -4.66 -7.21 12.98
CA SER A 38 -3.32 -7.40 12.43
C SER A 38 -3.13 -8.71 11.65
N SER A 39 -4.13 -9.61 11.65
CA SER A 39 -4.07 -10.90 10.95
C SER A 39 -4.67 -10.82 9.54
N THR A 40 -4.14 -9.90 8.72
CA THR A 40 -4.69 -9.54 7.42
C THR A 40 -4.77 -10.70 6.42
N ASP A 41 -3.77 -11.60 6.40
CA ASP A 41 -3.80 -12.79 5.53
C ASP A 41 -4.88 -13.79 5.92
N ALA A 42 -5.00 -14.10 7.21
CA ALA A 42 -6.00 -15.07 7.70
C ALA A 42 -7.42 -14.53 7.45
N MET A 43 -7.63 -13.24 7.75
CA MET A 43 -8.90 -12.56 7.50
C MET A 43 -9.20 -12.48 6.01
N GLY A 44 -8.21 -12.15 5.17
CA GLY A 44 -8.35 -12.10 3.73
C GLY A 44 -8.72 -13.45 3.12
N LYS A 45 -8.02 -14.52 3.53
CA LYS A 45 -8.32 -15.91 3.09
C LYS A 45 -9.76 -16.32 3.42
N LEU A 46 -10.21 -16.04 4.64
CA LEU A 46 -11.55 -16.41 5.09
C LEU A 46 -12.63 -15.54 4.43
N ALA A 47 -12.46 -14.22 4.45
CA ALA A 47 -13.46 -13.28 3.97
C ALA A 47 -13.61 -13.27 2.42
N SER A 48 -12.61 -13.77 1.67
CA SER A 48 -12.66 -13.87 0.20
C SER A 48 -13.20 -15.20 -0.31
N ILE A 49 -13.69 -16.10 0.56
CA ILE A 49 -14.36 -17.33 0.10
C ILE A 49 -15.67 -16.95 -0.62
N PRO A 50 -15.93 -17.49 -1.83
CA PRO A 50 -17.22 -17.31 -2.50
C PRO A 50 -18.39 -17.59 -1.56
N VAL A 51 -19.47 -16.84 -1.63
CA VAL A 51 -20.62 -16.84 -0.70
C VAL A 51 -20.31 -16.13 0.63
N VAL A 52 -19.19 -16.42 1.30
CA VAL A 52 -18.77 -15.72 2.54
C VAL A 52 -18.51 -14.24 2.26
N VAL A 53 -17.86 -13.91 1.14
CA VAL A 53 -17.51 -12.53 0.75
C VAL A 53 -18.74 -11.62 0.63
N GLN A 54 -19.85 -12.15 0.09
CA GLN A 54 -21.09 -11.39 -0.03
C GLN A 54 -21.68 -11.08 1.35
N ALA A 55 -21.73 -12.06 2.24
CA ALA A 55 -22.22 -11.88 3.61
C ALA A 55 -21.31 -10.91 4.42
N VAL A 56 -20.00 -11.04 4.28
CA VAL A 56 -19.04 -10.12 4.93
C VAL A 56 -19.23 -8.71 4.40
N ASN A 57 -19.24 -8.49 3.10
CA ASN A 57 -19.38 -7.15 2.52
C ASN A 57 -20.76 -6.53 2.83
N ALA A 58 -21.83 -7.32 2.85
CA ALA A 58 -23.14 -6.86 3.29
C ALA A 58 -23.11 -6.46 4.78
N SER A 59 -22.42 -7.21 5.63
CA SER A 59 -22.27 -6.90 7.06
C SER A 59 -21.50 -5.59 7.28
N LEU A 60 -20.49 -5.29 6.45
CA LEU A 60 -19.73 -4.03 6.51
C LEU A 60 -20.59 -2.80 6.21
N LYS A 61 -21.68 -2.96 5.47
CA LYS A 61 -22.62 -1.90 5.07
C LYS A 61 -23.85 -1.82 5.98
N SER A 62 -24.13 -2.85 6.77
CA SER A 62 -25.31 -2.95 7.63
C SER A 62 -25.11 -2.21 8.94
N ALA A 63 -25.83 -1.09 9.15
CA ALA A 63 -25.74 -0.31 10.37
C ALA A 63 -26.06 -1.11 11.65
N PRO A 64 -27.09 -1.99 11.73
CA PRO A 64 -27.31 -2.84 12.88
C PRO A 64 -26.14 -3.78 13.19
N ILE A 65 -25.59 -4.45 12.16
CA ILE A 65 -24.45 -5.36 12.34
C ILE A 65 -23.21 -4.57 12.78
N ARG A 66 -22.97 -3.39 12.21
CA ARG A 66 -21.85 -2.51 12.60
C ARG A 66 -21.92 -2.10 14.07
N LYS A 67 -23.11 -1.85 14.62
CA LYS A 67 -23.31 -1.58 16.06
C LYS A 67 -22.99 -2.80 16.93
N ILE A 68 -23.34 -4.02 16.49
CA ILE A 68 -22.98 -5.25 17.19
C ILE A 68 -21.45 -5.45 17.15
N VAL A 69 -20.82 -5.24 16.01
CA VAL A 69 -19.35 -5.30 15.87
C VAL A 69 -18.67 -4.28 16.79
N ASP A 70 -19.22 -3.09 16.93
CA ASP A 70 -18.71 -2.09 17.87
C ASP A 70 -18.85 -2.54 19.33
N SER A 71 -20.00 -3.07 19.74
CA SER A 71 -20.21 -3.54 21.11
C SER A 71 -19.27 -4.69 21.53
N VAL A 72 -18.86 -5.54 20.57
CA VAL A 72 -18.01 -6.73 20.85
C VAL A 72 -16.52 -6.46 20.59
N LEU A 73 -16.21 -5.80 19.49
CA LEU A 73 -14.84 -5.59 19.03
C LEU A 73 -14.37 -4.13 19.13
N HIS A 74 -15.23 -3.22 19.57
CA HIS A 74 -14.93 -1.78 19.62
C HIS A 74 -14.33 -1.25 18.32
N ILE A 75 -14.94 -1.64 17.18
CA ILE A 75 -14.65 -1.14 15.84
C ILE A 75 -15.75 -0.15 15.48
N HIS A 76 -15.38 1.12 15.29
CA HIS A 76 -16.36 2.20 15.14
C HIS A 76 -17.35 1.95 14.00
N PRO A 77 -18.67 2.09 14.22
CA PRO A 77 -19.69 1.72 13.24
C PRO A 77 -19.60 2.54 11.95
N ASP A 78 -19.24 3.83 12.04
CA ASP A 78 -19.14 4.72 10.88
C ASP A 78 -17.80 4.59 10.13
N ARG A 79 -16.84 3.82 10.64
CA ARG A 79 -15.58 3.60 9.91
C ARG A 79 -15.84 2.79 8.63
N LYS A 80 -15.58 3.40 7.48
CA LYS A 80 -15.63 2.70 6.19
C LYS A 80 -14.44 1.74 6.07
N LEU A 81 -14.72 0.44 6.20
CA LEU A 81 -13.73 -0.62 6.06
C LEU A 81 -13.59 -1.04 4.59
N PRO A 82 -12.42 -1.56 4.18
CA PRO A 82 -12.26 -2.12 2.85
C PRO A 82 -13.14 -3.37 2.67
N GLU A 83 -13.75 -3.49 1.51
CA GLU A 83 -14.48 -4.70 1.10
C GLU A 83 -13.48 -5.78 0.69
N TYR A 84 -13.95 -7.02 0.65
CA TYR A 84 -13.19 -8.16 0.14
C TYR A 84 -13.66 -8.55 -1.25
N ASP A 85 -12.78 -9.17 -2.01
CA ASP A 85 -13.09 -9.70 -3.34
C ASP A 85 -12.89 -11.22 -3.38
N SER A 86 -13.78 -11.94 -4.03
CA SER A 86 -13.64 -13.38 -4.27
C SER A 86 -12.71 -13.70 -5.44
N ALA A 87 -12.60 -12.77 -6.41
CA ALA A 87 -11.68 -12.86 -7.54
C ALA A 87 -10.27 -12.38 -7.12
N LYS A 88 -9.61 -13.14 -6.25
CA LYS A 88 -8.30 -12.82 -5.71
C LYS A 88 -7.28 -12.51 -6.81
N PHE A 89 -6.50 -11.47 -6.67
CA PHE A 89 -5.50 -11.10 -7.67
C PHE A 89 -4.60 -12.27 -8.09
N ARG A 90 -4.01 -12.98 -7.13
CA ARG A 90 -3.10 -14.10 -7.44
C ARG A 90 -3.73 -15.24 -8.23
N SER A 91 -5.04 -15.45 -8.10
CA SER A 91 -5.75 -16.51 -8.84
C SER A 91 -6.23 -16.08 -10.22
N THR A 92 -6.34 -14.79 -10.47
CA THR A 92 -6.84 -14.21 -11.73
C THR A 92 -5.78 -13.50 -12.54
N ALA A 93 -4.63 -13.20 -11.95
CA ALA A 93 -3.51 -12.49 -12.59
C ALA A 93 -2.92 -13.30 -13.75
N LYS A 94 -2.61 -12.59 -14.84
CA LYS A 94 -1.96 -13.14 -16.03
C LYS A 94 -0.73 -12.29 -16.37
N PRO A 95 0.39 -12.45 -15.63
CA PRO A 95 1.61 -11.73 -15.92
C PRO A 95 2.18 -12.17 -17.27
N ARG A 96 2.81 -11.26 -17.98
CA ARG A 96 3.50 -11.54 -19.24
C ARG A 96 5.00 -11.53 -19.02
N GLY A 97 5.62 -12.70 -19.13
CA GLY A 97 7.07 -12.89 -19.03
C GLY A 97 7.78 -13.01 -20.38
N ASP A 98 7.05 -12.92 -21.49
CA ASP A 98 7.51 -13.21 -22.85
C ASP A 98 8.15 -12.02 -23.57
N PHE A 99 8.21 -10.84 -22.95
CA PHE A 99 8.88 -9.68 -23.51
C PHE A 99 10.40 -9.78 -23.38
N ALA A 100 11.13 -9.16 -24.32
CA ALA A 100 12.58 -9.02 -24.22
C ALA A 100 12.97 -8.15 -23.02
N VAL A 101 13.97 -8.60 -22.26
CA VAL A 101 14.48 -7.81 -21.12
C VAL A 101 15.29 -6.62 -21.65
N LYS A 102 14.83 -5.41 -21.33
CA LYS A 102 15.50 -4.15 -21.68
C LYS A 102 15.96 -3.49 -20.37
N ALA A 103 17.17 -3.78 -19.91
CA ALA A 103 17.74 -3.13 -18.73
C ALA A 103 17.97 -1.63 -18.99
N GLY A 104 17.74 -0.81 -17.97
CA GLY A 104 18.15 0.60 -17.94
C GLY A 104 19.42 0.79 -17.10
N GLU A 105 19.79 2.04 -16.84
CA GLU A 105 20.96 2.33 -16.00
C GLU A 105 20.79 1.77 -14.58
N LYS A 106 19.59 1.92 -14.00
CA LYS A 106 19.29 1.51 -12.63
C LYS A 106 18.27 0.37 -12.52
N THR A 107 17.54 0.10 -13.60
CA THR A 107 16.44 -0.86 -13.59
C THR A 107 16.82 -2.14 -14.32
N PRO A 108 16.60 -3.34 -13.76
CA PRO A 108 17.00 -4.60 -14.41
C PRO A 108 16.15 -4.96 -15.63
N GLY A 109 15.04 -4.25 -15.88
CA GLY A 109 14.19 -4.44 -17.07
C GLY A 109 13.26 -5.64 -17.02
N LYS A 110 13.17 -6.35 -15.89
CA LYS A 110 12.18 -7.39 -15.60
C LYS A 110 11.71 -7.30 -14.16
N VAL A 111 10.46 -7.69 -13.91
CA VAL A 111 9.76 -7.41 -12.66
C VAL A 111 9.17 -8.67 -12.05
N ALA A 112 9.29 -8.82 -10.73
CA ALA A 112 8.51 -9.75 -9.93
C ALA A 112 7.50 -8.97 -9.08
N ILE A 113 6.23 -9.33 -9.14
CA ILE A 113 5.18 -8.67 -8.36
C ILE A 113 4.94 -9.45 -7.08
N TYR A 114 5.16 -8.76 -5.95
CA TYR A 114 4.69 -9.18 -4.64
C TYR A 114 3.30 -8.59 -4.43
N ALA A 115 2.26 -9.43 -4.50
CA ALA A 115 0.87 -8.98 -4.61
C ALA A 115 0.37 -8.26 -3.36
N THR A 116 0.89 -8.61 -2.18
CA THR A 116 0.40 -8.16 -0.87
C THR A 116 -0.98 -8.70 -0.48
N CYS A 117 -1.27 -8.73 0.82
CA CYS A 117 -2.60 -9.15 1.29
C CYS A 117 -3.70 -8.20 0.81
N TYR A 118 -3.43 -6.89 0.79
CA TYR A 118 -4.43 -5.89 0.42
C TYR A 118 -4.84 -5.98 -1.06
N VAL A 119 -3.86 -5.99 -1.96
CA VAL A 119 -4.13 -6.14 -3.41
C VAL A 119 -4.75 -7.50 -3.71
N ASN A 120 -4.29 -8.56 -3.03
CA ASN A 120 -4.82 -9.89 -3.29
C ASN A 120 -6.28 -10.09 -2.86
N TYR A 121 -6.70 -9.48 -1.74
CA TYR A 121 -8.00 -9.79 -1.13
C TYR A 121 -9.00 -8.63 -1.16
N ASN A 122 -8.55 -7.38 -1.25
CA ASN A 122 -9.41 -6.22 -1.13
C ASN A 122 -9.55 -5.42 -2.42
N GLU A 123 -8.47 -5.11 -3.11
CA GLU A 123 -8.49 -4.32 -4.35
C GLU A 123 -7.64 -4.98 -5.45
N PRO A 124 -8.04 -6.18 -5.97
CA PRO A 124 -7.29 -6.89 -7.01
C PRO A 124 -7.13 -6.10 -8.31
N GLY A 125 -8.03 -5.15 -8.58
CA GLY A 125 -7.94 -4.24 -9.72
C GLY A 125 -6.62 -3.47 -9.79
N ILE A 126 -6.04 -3.06 -8.64
CA ILE A 126 -4.74 -2.37 -8.60
C ILE A 126 -3.62 -3.25 -9.17
N GLY A 127 -3.62 -4.54 -8.80
CA GLY A 127 -2.64 -5.51 -9.31
C GLY A 127 -2.80 -5.77 -10.81
N HIS A 128 -4.05 -5.90 -11.27
CA HIS A 128 -4.34 -6.06 -12.71
C HIS A 128 -3.93 -4.84 -13.51
N ASP A 129 -4.18 -3.64 -13.00
CA ASP A 129 -3.77 -2.39 -13.65
C ASP A 129 -2.25 -2.27 -13.72
N LEU A 130 -1.53 -2.67 -12.66
CA LEU A 130 -0.06 -2.72 -12.69
C LEU A 130 0.45 -3.70 -13.76
N LEU A 131 -0.15 -4.88 -13.89
CA LEU A 131 0.20 -5.83 -14.95
C LEU A 131 -0.04 -5.26 -16.36
N LYS A 132 -1.15 -4.53 -16.55
CA LYS A 132 -1.45 -3.86 -17.82
C LYS A 132 -0.41 -2.78 -18.14
N LEU A 133 -0.01 -1.97 -17.15
CA LEU A 133 1.05 -0.96 -17.31
C LEU A 133 2.39 -1.58 -17.71
N LEU A 134 2.78 -2.66 -17.04
CA LEU A 134 4.02 -3.38 -17.36
C LEU A 134 3.96 -3.99 -18.75
N ALA A 135 2.85 -4.62 -19.13
CA ALA A 135 2.65 -5.20 -20.45
C ALA A 135 2.66 -4.13 -21.56
N HIS A 136 1.99 -2.98 -21.36
CA HIS A 136 2.01 -1.87 -22.29
C HIS A 136 3.43 -1.37 -22.55
N ASN A 137 4.25 -1.30 -21.49
CA ASN A 137 5.65 -0.87 -21.57
C ASN A 137 6.60 -2.02 -21.94
N GLU A 138 6.11 -3.17 -22.35
CA GLU A 138 6.91 -4.34 -22.77
C GLU A 138 7.89 -4.79 -21.68
N ILE A 139 7.51 -4.68 -20.41
CA ILE A 139 8.32 -5.10 -19.27
C ILE A 139 7.88 -6.50 -18.86
N PRO A 140 8.75 -7.52 -18.98
CA PRO A 140 8.42 -8.88 -18.55
C PRO A 140 8.16 -8.93 -17.06
N ALA A 141 7.04 -9.56 -16.67
CA ALA A 141 6.59 -9.66 -15.32
C ALA A 141 6.26 -11.08 -14.90
N VAL A 142 6.56 -11.42 -13.65
CA VAL A 142 6.15 -12.68 -12.99
C VAL A 142 5.51 -12.37 -11.64
N LEU A 143 4.77 -13.32 -11.06
CA LEU A 143 4.36 -13.25 -9.67
C LEU A 143 5.38 -13.95 -8.77
N VAL A 144 5.56 -13.45 -7.56
CA VAL A 144 6.27 -14.20 -6.50
C VAL A 144 5.57 -15.52 -6.28
N GLU A 145 6.29 -16.64 -6.32
CA GLU A 145 5.71 -17.99 -6.28
C GLU A 145 4.87 -18.23 -5.02
N LYS A 146 5.43 -17.91 -3.87
CA LYS A 146 4.77 -18.02 -2.58
C LYS A 146 4.96 -16.74 -1.78
N GLU A 147 3.89 -16.26 -1.19
CA GLU A 147 3.92 -15.07 -0.35
C GLU A 147 2.93 -15.14 0.81
N ALA A 148 3.26 -14.46 1.89
CA ALA A 148 2.40 -14.17 3.03
C ALA A 148 2.33 -12.65 3.24
N CYS A 149 1.64 -12.16 4.27
CA CYS A 149 1.67 -10.73 4.64
C CYS A 149 3.12 -10.25 4.82
N CYS A 150 3.42 -9.00 4.45
CA CYS A 150 4.75 -8.41 4.63
C CYS A 150 5.18 -8.30 6.10
N GLY A 151 4.23 -8.34 7.04
CA GLY A 151 4.51 -8.22 8.47
C GLY A 151 4.29 -6.83 9.06
N MET A 152 4.07 -5.78 8.27
CA MET A 152 3.90 -4.42 8.78
C MET A 152 2.80 -4.30 9.86
N PRO A 153 1.59 -4.89 9.74
CA PRO A 153 0.59 -4.83 10.80
C PRO A 153 1.03 -5.52 12.09
N LYS A 154 1.89 -6.53 12.01
CA LYS A 154 2.48 -7.22 13.16
C LYS A 154 3.56 -6.39 13.82
N LEU A 155 4.42 -5.75 13.01
CA LEU A 155 5.43 -4.81 13.49
C LEU A 155 4.79 -3.64 14.25
N GLU A 156 3.77 -3.01 13.67
CA GLU A 156 3.04 -1.92 14.31
C GLU A 156 2.32 -2.33 15.59
N LEU A 157 1.95 -3.60 15.73
CA LEU A 157 1.41 -4.17 16.96
C LEU A 157 2.49 -4.45 18.00
N GLY A 158 3.75 -4.67 17.58
CA GLY A 158 4.88 -5.08 18.40
C GLY A 158 5.07 -6.60 18.50
N ASP A 159 4.41 -7.38 17.63
CA ASP A 159 4.50 -8.84 17.53
C ASP A 159 5.70 -9.22 16.66
N LEU A 160 6.91 -9.06 17.21
CA LEU A 160 8.15 -9.27 16.47
C LEU A 160 8.37 -10.75 16.09
N ASP A 161 7.92 -11.69 16.92
CA ASP A 161 8.02 -13.11 16.61
C ASP A 161 7.17 -13.49 15.38
N ALA A 162 6.01 -12.85 15.23
CA ALA A 162 5.20 -13.04 14.01
C ALA A 162 5.85 -12.36 12.78
N VAL A 163 6.53 -11.24 12.96
CA VAL A 163 7.30 -10.59 11.87
C VAL A 163 8.41 -11.52 11.39
N GLU A 164 9.18 -12.12 12.29
CA GLU A 164 10.24 -13.06 11.94
C GLU A 164 9.72 -14.27 11.16
N LYS A 165 8.62 -14.90 11.60
CA LYS A 165 7.98 -16.02 10.88
C LYS A 165 7.52 -15.63 9.49
N LEU A 166 6.99 -14.41 9.30
CA LEU A 166 6.59 -13.89 7.99
C LEU A 166 7.81 -13.62 7.11
N LYS A 167 8.90 -13.11 7.68
CA LYS A 167 10.20 -12.96 7.00
C LYS A 167 10.68 -14.32 6.49
N GLU A 168 10.71 -15.35 7.33
CA GLU A 168 11.15 -16.71 6.95
C GLU A 168 10.29 -17.32 5.83
N THR A 169 9.01 -16.92 5.74
CA THR A 169 8.14 -17.37 4.65
C THR A 169 8.42 -16.63 3.35
N ASN A 170 8.66 -15.31 3.40
CA ASN A 170 8.73 -14.46 2.21
C ASN A 170 10.16 -14.35 1.64
N ILE A 171 11.15 -14.15 2.51
CA ILE A 171 12.51 -13.80 2.09
C ILE A 171 13.15 -14.83 1.17
N PRO A 172 13.05 -16.16 1.39
CA PRO A 172 13.68 -17.12 0.47
C PRO A 172 13.19 -17.01 -0.97
N HIS A 173 11.89 -16.76 -1.18
CA HIS A 173 11.30 -16.61 -2.52
C HIS A 173 11.67 -15.26 -3.16
N LEU A 174 11.69 -14.19 -2.37
CA LEU A 174 12.07 -12.86 -2.84
C LEU A 174 13.57 -12.77 -3.14
N ALA A 175 14.43 -13.33 -2.27
CA ALA A 175 15.89 -13.33 -2.46
C ALA A 175 16.30 -14.13 -3.68
N LYS A 176 15.61 -15.24 -3.99
CA LYS A 176 15.81 -15.97 -5.25
C LYS A 176 15.59 -15.06 -6.45
N LEU A 177 14.46 -14.38 -6.51
CA LEU A 177 14.12 -13.46 -7.61
C LEU A 177 15.09 -12.26 -7.68
N ALA A 178 15.48 -11.71 -6.52
CA ALA A 178 16.49 -10.65 -6.46
C ALA A 178 17.82 -11.08 -7.08
N ARG A 179 18.32 -12.28 -6.73
CA ARG A 179 19.56 -12.85 -7.32
C ARG A 179 19.43 -13.21 -8.79
N GLU A 180 18.23 -13.54 -9.25
CA GLU A 180 17.92 -13.72 -10.66
C GLU A 180 17.82 -12.38 -11.41
N GLY A 181 17.99 -11.26 -10.74
CA GLY A 181 18.00 -9.91 -11.30
C GLY A 181 16.62 -9.34 -11.62
N TYR A 182 15.59 -9.71 -10.87
CA TYR A 182 14.28 -9.05 -10.94
C TYR A 182 14.23 -7.80 -10.04
N ALA A 183 13.61 -6.74 -10.53
CA ALA A 183 13.05 -5.71 -9.65
C ALA A 183 11.79 -6.27 -8.99
N ILE A 184 11.67 -6.15 -7.68
CA ILE A 184 10.50 -6.61 -6.93
C ILE A 184 9.60 -5.41 -6.70
N LEU A 185 8.38 -5.43 -7.24
CA LEU A 185 7.40 -4.36 -7.08
C LEU A 185 6.25 -4.76 -6.15
N THR A 186 5.81 -3.80 -5.35
CA THR A 186 4.57 -3.91 -4.58
C THR A 186 3.80 -2.60 -4.60
N ALA A 187 2.49 -2.66 -4.87
CA ALA A 187 1.61 -1.49 -4.99
C ALA A 187 1.16 -0.92 -3.62
N VAL A 188 1.76 -1.36 -2.52
CA VAL A 188 1.40 -0.92 -1.16
C VAL A 188 2.63 -0.37 -0.45
N PRO A 189 2.71 0.95 -0.20
CA PRO A 189 3.90 1.60 0.36
C PRO A 189 4.37 1.01 1.70
N SER A 190 3.45 0.53 2.54
CA SER A 190 3.80 -0.13 3.80
C SER A 190 4.59 -1.42 3.58
N CYS A 191 4.26 -2.17 2.52
CA CYS A 191 4.97 -3.40 2.18
C CYS A 191 6.33 -3.09 1.55
N THR A 192 6.42 -2.08 0.69
CA THR A 192 7.70 -1.60 0.16
C THR A 192 8.62 -1.16 1.30
N LEU A 193 8.12 -0.35 2.23
CA LEU A 193 8.89 0.12 3.39
C LEU A 193 9.38 -1.06 4.24
N MET A 194 8.53 -2.07 4.46
CA MET A 194 8.89 -3.24 5.26
C MET A 194 10.16 -3.92 4.74
N TYR A 195 10.27 -4.10 3.43
CA TYR A 195 11.44 -4.76 2.81
C TYR A 195 12.61 -3.81 2.54
N LYS A 196 12.36 -2.52 2.28
CA LYS A 196 13.44 -1.55 2.05
C LYS A 196 14.13 -1.08 3.33
N GLN A 197 13.40 -1.06 4.47
CA GLN A 197 13.91 -0.42 5.68
C GLN A 197 13.71 -1.27 6.95
N GLU A 198 12.49 -1.73 7.24
CA GLU A 198 12.18 -2.30 8.55
C GLU A 198 12.88 -3.66 8.77
N LEU A 199 12.74 -4.60 7.83
CA LEU A 199 13.43 -5.89 7.91
C LEU A 199 14.95 -5.76 7.89
N PRO A 200 15.57 -4.94 7.01
CA PRO A 200 17.00 -4.69 7.08
C PRO A 200 17.50 -4.12 8.39
N LEU A 201 16.70 -3.29 9.08
CA LEU A 201 17.05 -2.80 10.43
C LEU A 201 16.91 -3.87 11.51
N MET A 202 15.96 -4.78 11.37
CA MET A 202 15.75 -5.89 12.31
C MET A 202 16.75 -7.03 12.11
N PHE A 203 17.18 -7.27 10.88
CA PHE A 203 18.03 -8.37 10.45
C PHE A 203 19.20 -7.87 9.58
N PRO A 204 20.09 -7.03 10.14
CA PRO A 204 21.13 -6.36 9.34
C PRO A 204 22.16 -7.32 8.73
N ASP A 205 22.41 -8.46 9.38
CA ASP A 205 23.41 -9.45 8.96
C ASP A 205 22.81 -10.55 8.06
N ASP A 206 21.51 -10.52 7.77
CA ASP A 206 20.85 -11.49 6.89
C ASP A 206 21.05 -11.08 5.43
N ALA A 207 21.94 -11.80 4.74
CA ALA A 207 22.30 -11.52 3.34
C ALA A 207 21.11 -11.61 2.38
N ASP A 208 20.10 -12.45 2.67
CA ASP A 208 18.90 -12.58 1.85
C ASP A 208 17.99 -11.37 2.03
N VAL A 209 17.87 -10.87 3.26
CA VAL A 209 17.14 -9.62 3.55
C VAL A 209 17.80 -8.44 2.84
N GLN A 210 19.13 -8.34 2.84
CA GLN A 210 19.83 -7.26 2.13
C GLN A 210 19.66 -7.37 0.60
N ALA A 211 19.72 -8.58 0.03
CA ALA A 211 19.47 -8.78 -1.40
C ALA A 211 18.03 -8.36 -1.79
N VAL A 212 17.05 -8.67 -0.97
CA VAL A 212 15.65 -8.24 -1.19
C VAL A 212 15.51 -6.73 -1.09
N LYS A 213 16.16 -6.08 -0.11
CA LYS A 213 16.17 -4.62 0.05
C LYS A 213 16.64 -3.93 -1.24
N GLU A 214 17.75 -4.37 -1.82
CA GLU A 214 18.32 -3.77 -3.03
C GLU A 214 17.43 -3.98 -4.27
N ALA A 215 16.67 -5.07 -4.31
CA ALA A 215 15.77 -5.41 -5.41
C ALA A 215 14.36 -4.83 -5.27
N MET A 216 14.00 -4.27 -4.09
CA MET A 216 12.65 -3.78 -3.81
C MET A 216 12.44 -2.36 -4.31
N TRP A 217 11.34 -2.14 -5.04
CA TRP A 217 10.99 -0.86 -5.62
C TRP A 217 9.54 -0.47 -5.33
N ASP A 218 9.30 0.81 -5.15
CA ASP A 218 7.97 1.40 -5.34
C ASP A 218 7.64 1.41 -6.85
N PRO A 219 6.41 1.13 -7.29
CA PRO A 219 6.06 1.10 -8.71
C PRO A 219 6.38 2.39 -9.46
N PHE A 220 6.12 3.55 -8.86
CA PHE A 220 6.39 4.84 -9.50
C PHE A 220 7.87 5.21 -9.46
N GLU A 221 8.60 4.80 -8.43
CA GLU A 221 10.07 4.89 -8.41
C GLU A 221 10.67 4.12 -9.59
N TYR A 222 10.20 2.89 -9.82
CA TYR A 222 10.65 2.05 -10.93
C TYR A 222 10.28 2.65 -12.29
N LEU A 223 9.02 3.02 -12.51
CA LEU A 223 8.56 3.58 -13.78
C LEU A 223 9.25 4.91 -14.10
N MET A 224 9.45 5.78 -13.12
CA MET A 224 10.14 7.06 -13.34
C MET A 224 11.65 6.87 -13.58
N ALA A 225 12.29 5.87 -12.99
CA ALA A 225 13.66 5.52 -13.35
C ALA A 225 13.73 5.05 -14.83
N ARG A 226 12.78 4.25 -15.28
CA ARG A 226 12.69 3.87 -16.69
C ARG A 226 12.41 5.05 -17.62
N ASN A 227 11.62 6.03 -17.17
CA ASN A 227 11.38 7.25 -17.94
C ASN A 227 12.68 8.06 -18.14
N VAL A 228 13.52 8.16 -17.12
CA VAL A 228 14.83 8.82 -17.22
C VAL A 228 15.72 8.14 -18.28
N ASP A 229 15.67 6.82 -18.38
CA ASP A 229 16.40 6.03 -19.35
C ASP A 229 15.76 6.03 -20.76
N GLY A 230 14.64 6.73 -20.99
CA GLY A 230 13.89 6.71 -22.24
C GLY A 230 13.23 5.36 -22.55
N LEU A 231 13.01 4.53 -21.52
CA LEU A 231 12.45 3.17 -21.61
C LEU A 231 11.00 3.08 -21.12
N LEU A 232 10.35 4.21 -20.83
CA LEU A 232 8.92 4.28 -20.52
C LEU A 232 8.20 4.88 -21.72
N LYS A 233 7.12 4.26 -22.18
CA LYS A 233 6.24 4.83 -23.19
C LYS A 233 5.50 6.02 -22.57
N THR A 234 5.36 7.10 -23.34
CA THR A 234 4.67 8.33 -22.92
C THR A 234 3.49 8.67 -23.83
N ASP A 235 2.95 7.68 -24.52
CA ASP A 235 1.82 7.74 -25.45
C ASP A 235 0.47 7.80 -24.71
N PHE A 236 0.33 8.76 -23.78
CA PHE A 236 -0.89 8.96 -23.02
C PHE A 236 -2.00 9.54 -23.92
N ASN A 237 -3.14 8.85 -23.99
CA ASN A 237 -4.25 9.16 -24.90
C ASN A 237 -5.48 9.75 -24.19
N SER A 238 -5.53 9.67 -22.85
CA SER A 238 -6.70 10.09 -22.08
C SER A 238 -6.29 11.06 -20.97
N PRO A 239 -6.67 12.34 -21.04
CA PRO A 239 -6.33 13.32 -20.03
C PRO A 239 -7.00 12.99 -18.69
N LEU A 240 -6.25 13.12 -17.59
CA LEU A 240 -6.72 12.77 -16.24
C LEU A 240 -7.50 13.90 -15.54
N GLY A 241 -7.43 15.15 -16.02
CA GLY A 241 -8.03 16.28 -15.31
C GLY A 241 -7.31 16.62 -13.99
N LYS A 242 -8.09 16.98 -12.97
CA LYS A 242 -7.60 17.39 -11.65
C LYS A 242 -7.48 16.22 -10.70
N VAL A 243 -6.30 15.98 -10.18
CA VAL A 243 -6.01 14.91 -9.20
C VAL A 243 -5.57 15.54 -7.88
N ALA A 244 -6.35 15.37 -6.82
CA ALA A 244 -5.90 15.61 -5.46
C ALA A 244 -5.15 14.35 -5.00
N TYR A 245 -3.84 14.50 -4.78
CA TYR A 245 -2.96 13.38 -4.44
C TYR A 245 -2.41 13.53 -3.02
N HIS A 246 -2.70 12.56 -2.17
CA HIS A 246 -2.16 12.45 -0.81
C HIS A 246 -0.91 11.57 -0.82
N VAL A 247 0.21 12.11 -0.33
CA VAL A 247 1.46 11.36 -0.14
C VAL A 247 1.37 10.54 1.14
N PRO A 248 1.34 9.20 1.08
CA PRO A 248 1.25 8.38 2.28
C PRO A 248 2.55 8.39 3.08
N CYS A 249 2.44 8.30 4.42
CA CYS A 249 3.59 8.37 5.32
C CYS A 249 4.66 7.32 4.98
N HIS A 250 4.27 6.06 4.73
CA HIS A 250 5.20 4.97 4.42
C HIS A 250 5.86 5.07 3.04
N GLN A 251 5.36 5.90 2.13
CA GLN A 251 6.07 6.24 0.89
C GLN A 251 7.05 7.38 1.14
N ARG A 252 6.61 8.42 1.87
CA ARG A 252 7.43 9.59 2.14
C ARG A 252 8.75 9.24 2.87
N VAL A 253 8.70 8.32 3.85
CA VAL A 253 9.90 7.92 4.61
C VAL A 253 10.87 7.07 3.80
N GLN A 254 10.50 6.56 2.64
CA GLN A 254 11.41 5.86 1.73
C GLN A 254 12.39 6.80 1.01
N ASN A 255 12.19 8.12 1.10
CA ASN A 255 13.03 9.15 0.47
C ASN A 255 13.23 9.00 -1.06
N ILE A 256 12.22 8.45 -1.75
CA ILE A 256 12.23 8.25 -3.20
C ILE A 256 11.87 9.51 -4.00
N GLY A 257 11.49 10.60 -3.31
CA GLY A 257 10.95 11.82 -3.93
C GLY A 257 9.49 11.66 -4.35
N ASN A 258 8.98 12.64 -5.09
CA ASN A 258 7.55 12.72 -5.45
C ASN A 258 7.24 11.96 -6.75
N LYS A 259 7.73 10.73 -6.90
CA LYS A 259 7.67 9.95 -8.15
C LYS A 259 6.25 9.73 -8.66
N THR A 260 5.29 9.49 -7.77
CA THR A 260 3.87 9.34 -8.16
C THR A 260 3.30 10.62 -8.72
N ARG A 261 3.56 11.78 -8.07
CA ARG A 261 3.15 13.10 -8.63
C ARG A 261 3.77 13.32 -10.00
N ASP A 262 5.06 13.06 -10.15
CA ASP A 262 5.80 13.31 -11.39
C ASP A 262 5.26 12.43 -12.53
N ALA A 263 4.91 11.17 -12.25
CA ALA A 263 4.29 10.28 -13.23
C ALA A 263 2.88 10.73 -13.63
N LEU A 264 2.06 11.17 -12.66
CA LEU A 264 0.71 11.68 -12.95
C LEU A 264 0.76 12.99 -13.76
N GLN A 265 1.72 13.87 -13.46
CA GLN A 265 1.94 15.09 -14.25
C GLN A 265 2.44 14.78 -15.66
N LEU A 266 3.36 13.82 -15.81
CA LEU A 266 3.81 13.32 -17.11
C LEU A 266 2.64 12.79 -17.94
N ALA A 267 1.66 12.15 -17.27
CA ALA A 267 0.43 11.66 -17.88
C ALA A 267 -0.67 12.74 -18.09
N GLY A 268 -0.33 14.02 -17.93
CA GLY A 268 -1.22 15.16 -18.23
C GLY A 268 -2.17 15.56 -17.10
N ALA A 269 -2.00 15.03 -15.88
CA ALA A 269 -2.84 15.43 -14.74
C ALA A 269 -2.45 16.80 -14.17
N THR A 270 -3.44 17.59 -13.75
CA THR A 270 -3.23 18.73 -12.85
C THR A 270 -3.24 18.23 -11.41
N VAL A 271 -2.05 18.05 -10.82
CA VAL A 271 -1.89 17.42 -9.51
C VAL A 271 -1.81 18.46 -8.39
N THR A 272 -2.73 18.40 -7.44
CA THR A 272 -2.63 19.08 -6.14
C THR A 272 -2.13 18.07 -5.11
N MET A 273 -0.89 18.24 -4.65
CA MET A 273 -0.25 17.31 -3.72
C MET A 273 -0.43 17.76 -2.27
N VAL A 274 -0.80 16.80 -1.39
CA VAL A 274 -0.99 17.04 0.06
C VAL A 274 -0.09 16.10 0.86
N GLU A 275 0.86 16.69 1.59
CA GLU A 275 1.79 15.99 2.47
C GLU A 275 1.46 16.22 3.94
N ARG A 276 0.41 15.58 4.44
CA ARG A 276 0.01 15.64 5.85
C ARG A 276 -0.48 14.29 6.33
N CYS A 277 -0.46 14.09 7.65
CA CYS A 277 -1.06 12.92 8.26
C CYS A 277 -2.57 12.90 8.00
N SER A 278 -3.06 11.85 7.33
CA SER A 278 -4.50 11.65 7.10
C SER A 278 -5.27 11.25 8.36
N GLY A 279 -4.58 10.90 9.45
CA GLY A 279 -5.19 10.40 10.69
C GLY A 279 -5.59 8.93 10.64
N HIS A 280 -5.29 8.21 9.55
CA HIS A 280 -5.68 6.81 9.39
C HIS A 280 -4.92 5.87 10.34
N ASP A 281 -3.59 5.88 10.30
CA ASP A 281 -2.65 5.09 11.12
C ASP A 281 -3.03 3.61 11.29
N GLY A 282 -2.94 2.85 10.19
CA GLY A 282 -3.17 1.40 10.17
C GLY A 282 -4.50 0.99 10.80
N THR A 283 -4.45 0.19 11.86
CA THR A 283 -5.63 -0.27 12.61
C THR A 283 -6.07 0.69 13.71
N TRP A 284 -5.30 1.75 14.01
CA TRP A 284 -5.57 2.64 15.13
C TRP A 284 -6.87 3.43 14.93
N GLY A 285 -7.02 4.12 13.80
CA GLY A 285 -8.20 4.92 13.50
C GLY A 285 -9.47 4.11 13.19
N VAL A 286 -9.39 2.78 13.22
CA VAL A 286 -10.55 1.87 13.06
C VAL A 286 -11.29 1.69 14.40
N LYS A 287 -10.57 1.84 15.52
CA LYS A 287 -11.06 1.59 16.88
C LYS A 287 -11.96 2.71 17.36
N SER A 288 -13.03 2.37 18.08
CA SER A 288 -14.04 3.33 18.52
C SER A 288 -13.47 4.43 19.42
N GLU A 289 -12.56 4.08 20.32
CA GLU A 289 -11.90 5.03 21.23
C GLU A 289 -10.97 6.04 20.54
N PHE A 290 -10.63 5.80 19.28
CA PHE A 290 -9.72 6.66 18.49
C PHE A 290 -10.35 7.27 17.25
N PHE A 291 -11.56 6.87 16.88
CA PHE A 291 -12.21 7.30 15.64
C PHE A 291 -12.29 8.82 15.52
N ASP A 292 -12.85 9.49 16.54
CA ASP A 292 -13.01 10.95 16.53
C ASP A 292 -11.65 11.67 16.46
N LYS A 293 -10.64 11.14 17.19
CA LYS A 293 -9.27 11.67 17.14
C LYS A 293 -8.68 11.52 15.75
N SER A 294 -8.88 10.35 15.11
CA SER A 294 -8.48 10.05 13.74
C SER A 294 -9.10 11.05 12.75
N MET A 295 -10.40 11.27 12.83
CA MET A 295 -11.12 12.24 11.99
C MET A 295 -10.64 13.67 12.24
N LYS A 296 -10.40 14.06 13.49
CA LYS A 296 -9.89 15.39 13.85
C LYS A 296 -8.48 15.64 13.29
N ILE A 297 -7.59 14.65 13.37
CA ILE A 297 -6.23 14.73 12.80
C ILE A 297 -6.30 14.84 11.27
N GLY A 298 -7.19 14.08 10.62
CA GLY A 298 -7.37 14.08 9.18
C GLY A 298 -8.04 15.34 8.61
N LYS A 299 -8.79 16.09 9.42
CA LYS A 299 -9.61 17.23 8.94
C LYS A 299 -8.86 18.24 8.06
N PRO A 300 -7.60 18.66 8.36
CA PRO A 300 -6.86 19.54 7.45
C PRO A 300 -6.57 18.89 6.08
N VAL A 301 -6.30 17.60 6.04
CA VAL A 301 -6.09 16.85 4.79
C VAL A 301 -7.39 16.79 4.00
N PHE A 302 -8.51 16.45 4.63
CA PHE A 302 -9.81 16.37 3.97
C PHE A 302 -10.16 17.69 3.27
N ARG A 303 -9.94 18.82 3.96
CA ARG A 303 -10.15 20.14 3.39
C ARG A 303 -9.23 20.42 2.20
N GLN A 304 -7.91 20.19 2.37
CA GLN A 304 -6.93 20.46 1.31
C GLN A 304 -7.15 19.57 0.08
N MET A 305 -7.59 18.34 0.27
CA MET A 305 -7.91 17.43 -0.83
C MET A 305 -9.21 17.80 -1.55
N ALA A 306 -10.17 18.44 -0.86
CA ALA A 306 -11.43 18.88 -1.44
C ALA A 306 -11.33 20.25 -2.15
N GLU A 307 -10.44 21.14 -1.67
CA GLU A 307 -10.32 22.53 -2.14
C GLU A 307 -10.15 22.67 -3.68
N PRO A 308 -9.35 21.86 -4.38
CA PRO A 308 -9.19 21.99 -5.84
C PRO A 308 -10.41 21.51 -6.64
N GLN A 309 -11.46 21.02 -5.98
CA GLN A 309 -12.59 20.36 -6.64
C GLN A 309 -12.10 19.30 -7.64
N PRO A 310 -11.42 18.23 -7.17
CA PRO A 310 -10.75 17.30 -8.03
C PRO A 310 -11.73 16.34 -8.71
N ASP A 311 -11.34 15.84 -9.88
CA ASP A 311 -11.99 14.72 -10.55
C ASP A 311 -11.66 13.41 -9.80
N TYR A 312 -10.42 13.31 -9.30
CA TYR A 312 -9.94 12.13 -8.59
C TYR A 312 -9.29 12.47 -7.24
N VAL A 313 -9.62 11.67 -6.23
CA VAL A 313 -8.90 11.58 -4.95
C VAL A 313 -8.00 10.36 -5.00
N SER A 314 -6.70 10.55 -4.83
CA SER A 314 -5.70 9.51 -5.03
C SER A 314 -4.67 9.46 -3.91
N SER A 315 -4.16 8.27 -3.64
CA SER A 315 -3.01 8.00 -2.78
C SER A 315 -2.50 6.59 -3.07
N ASP A 316 -1.19 6.35 -3.01
CA ASP A 316 -0.62 5.00 -3.13
C ASP A 316 -1.06 4.09 -1.98
N CYS A 317 -1.46 4.67 -0.85
CA CYS A 317 -2.15 3.96 0.21
C CYS A 317 -3.67 4.01 0.00
N ALA A 318 -4.24 2.97 -0.61
CA ALA A 318 -5.67 2.89 -0.92
C ALA A 318 -6.57 3.04 0.32
N ILE A 319 -6.10 2.60 1.49
CA ILE A 319 -6.83 2.75 2.76
C ILE A 319 -6.84 4.22 3.19
N ALA A 320 -5.73 4.94 3.03
CA ALA A 320 -5.68 6.38 3.31
C ALA A 320 -6.59 7.17 2.36
N ALA A 321 -6.60 6.85 1.06
CA ALA A 321 -7.52 7.46 0.10
C ALA A 321 -8.99 7.25 0.48
N ARG A 322 -9.36 6.05 0.92
CA ARG A 322 -10.71 5.72 1.41
C ARG A 322 -11.09 6.56 2.65
N HIS A 323 -10.16 6.67 3.60
CA HIS A 323 -10.35 7.47 4.80
C HIS A 323 -10.50 8.96 4.49
N ILE A 324 -9.68 9.49 3.58
CA ILE A 324 -9.76 10.88 3.13
C ILE A 324 -11.12 11.15 2.47
N LEU A 325 -11.55 10.30 1.55
CA LEU A 325 -12.85 10.44 0.89
C LEU A 325 -14.00 10.38 1.90
N GLN A 326 -13.91 9.49 2.91
CA GLN A 326 -14.88 9.47 4.02
C GLN A 326 -14.91 10.82 4.76
N GLY A 327 -13.75 11.40 5.03
CA GLY A 327 -13.62 12.68 5.75
C GLY A 327 -14.04 13.91 4.91
N MET A 328 -13.98 13.83 3.59
CA MET A 328 -14.51 14.87 2.69
C MET A 328 -16.04 14.89 2.68
N GLY A 329 -16.69 13.79 3.08
CA GLY A 329 -18.15 13.69 3.17
C GLY A 329 -18.84 13.36 1.86
N GLU A 330 -20.18 13.27 1.89
CA GLU A 330 -21.01 12.86 0.76
C GLU A 330 -21.07 13.92 -0.38
N ALA A 331 -20.74 15.16 -0.09
CA ALA A 331 -20.66 16.22 -1.09
C ALA A 331 -19.44 16.08 -2.03
N ALA A 332 -18.51 15.17 -1.75
CA ALA A 332 -17.37 14.92 -2.62
C ALA A 332 -17.81 14.13 -3.86
N THR A 333 -17.78 14.78 -5.01
CA THR A 333 -18.08 14.15 -6.31
C THR A 333 -16.87 13.42 -6.90
N ALA A 334 -15.68 13.61 -6.34
CA ALA A 334 -14.44 13.02 -6.79
C ALA A 334 -14.43 11.48 -6.67
N GLN A 335 -13.90 10.82 -7.68
CA GLN A 335 -13.73 9.38 -7.68
C GLN A 335 -12.44 8.97 -6.94
N LYS A 336 -12.53 7.96 -6.05
CA LYS A 336 -11.33 7.34 -5.47
C LYS A 336 -10.67 6.45 -6.51
N GLN A 337 -9.46 6.78 -6.93
CA GLN A 337 -8.66 5.95 -7.81
C GLN A 337 -7.22 5.80 -7.28
N HIS A 338 -6.66 4.62 -7.38
CA HIS A 338 -5.25 4.39 -7.10
C HIS A 338 -4.39 5.04 -8.20
N PRO A 339 -3.19 5.59 -7.90
CA PRO A 339 -2.35 6.20 -8.92
C PRO A 339 -2.00 5.26 -10.08
N ILE A 340 -1.80 3.97 -9.82
CA ILE A 340 -1.59 2.92 -10.84
C ILE A 340 -2.79 2.87 -11.80
N THR A 341 -4.02 2.89 -11.27
CA THR A 341 -5.25 2.92 -12.07
C THR A 341 -5.36 4.20 -12.89
N LEU A 342 -5.00 5.35 -12.31
CA LEU A 342 -4.97 6.62 -13.06
C LEU A 342 -3.99 6.54 -14.24
N LEU A 343 -2.80 6.01 -14.04
CA LEU A 343 -1.83 5.86 -15.13
C LEU A 343 -2.34 4.90 -16.23
N ARG A 344 -3.03 3.80 -15.85
CA ARG A 344 -3.71 2.92 -16.80
C ARG A 344 -4.78 3.67 -17.60
N ILE A 345 -5.59 4.52 -16.95
CA ILE A 345 -6.59 5.35 -17.61
C ILE A 345 -5.92 6.31 -18.58
N ALA A 346 -4.84 6.97 -18.17
CA ALA A 346 -4.11 7.92 -19.02
C ALA A 346 -3.58 7.27 -20.32
N TYR A 347 -3.14 6.02 -20.26
CA TYR A 347 -2.76 5.27 -21.47
C TYR A 347 -3.97 4.80 -22.30
N GLY A 348 -5.21 4.94 -21.80
CA GLY A 348 -6.40 4.43 -22.50
C GLY A 348 -6.49 2.89 -22.49
N LEU A 349 -5.87 2.21 -21.54
CA LEU A 349 -5.90 0.75 -21.44
C LEU A 349 -7.20 0.27 -20.76
N GLU A 350 -7.89 -0.71 -21.36
CA GLU A 350 -9.12 -1.34 -20.82
C GLU A 350 -8.85 -2.31 -19.66
#